data_89050fd2c95da67ab765e90e8ffd6504
#
_entry.id   89050fd2c95da67ab765e90e8ffd6504
#
_cell.length_a   1.000
_cell.length_b   1.000
_cell.length_c   1.000
_cell.angle_alpha   90.00
_cell.angle_beta   90.00
_cell.angle_gamma   90.00
#
_symmetry.space_group_name_H-M   'P 1'
#
loop_
_entity.id
_entity.type
_entity.pdbx_description
1 polymer ?
#
loop_
_entity_poly.entity_id
_entity_poly.type
_entity_poly.pdbx_seq_one_letter_code
_entity_poly.pdbx_strand_id
1 'polypeptide(L)'
;TEKTVTARASILVKAPVTDVVVKRVDTNSSDTIYSNRVGESIQLKAVLTPQNAYDKTILWTSENKDIATVDENGMITTVGKGTTYIYAKCLSGGYGRDGAGTPAVGMIKVVVGGDTLSLSMTPERSEVYPGESVTYKATLAPDTAFEGNVTYESDNAFVTIDKTGVATVAENATAGLATITATMTMADGKTTYTAQSLLYIKTPVNSVKFEKEKMTIYLDEDYNLAPIFNEGLSIPSDTSITWSIKDPSIVTVDSYGKMHAAKLGTTWVYATTYNGKRAEILVKVIAAPKEIKLNKEEITCYTGNVQDISYTFNPTYTTETGVTWTTSDSKVAYYDTYTNKI
;
A
#
# COMPACT_ATOMS: atom_id res chain seq x y z
N THR A 1 -20.49 44.82 -0.69
CA THR A 1 -20.79 43.38 -0.80
C THR A 1 -19.75 42.71 -1.67
N GLU A 2 -18.78 42.05 -1.04
CA GLU A 2 -17.82 41.19 -1.76
C GLU A 2 -18.56 39.98 -2.33
N LYS A 3 -18.48 39.78 -3.64
CA LYS A 3 -18.96 38.58 -4.31
C LYS A 3 -17.91 37.48 -4.14
N THR A 4 -18.21 36.52 -3.29
CA THR A 4 -17.40 35.30 -3.20
C THR A 4 -17.62 34.46 -4.46
N VAL A 5 -16.55 34.27 -5.24
CA VAL A 5 -16.54 33.38 -6.39
C VAL A 5 -15.99 32.04 -5.92
N THR A 6 -16.77 30.99 -6.03
CA THR A 6 -16.35 29.62 -5.68
C THR A 6 -16.13 28.82 -6.95
N ALA A 7 -15.00 28.12 -7.01
CA ALA A 7 -14.74 27.10 -8.02
C ALA A 7 -14.78 25.72 -7.37
N ARG A 8 -15.31 24.74 -8.09
CA ARG A 8 -15.31 23.33 -7.65
C ARG A 8 -14.46 22.52 -8.62
N ALA A 9 -13.61 21.68 -8.08
CA ALA A 9 -12.88 20.68 -8.85
C ALA A 9 -13.32 19.29 -8.39
N SER A 10 -13.50 18.38 -9.34
CA SER A 10 -13.73 16.97 -9.04
C SER A 10 -12.43 16.21 -9.19
N ILE A 11 -12.04 15.49 -8.15
CA ILE A 11 -10.86 14.62 -8.16
C ILE A 11 -11.35 13.18 -8.22
N LEU A 12 -10.98 12.46 -9.27
CA LEU A 12 -11.19 11.03 -9.36
C LEU A 12 -9.96 10.30 -8.84
N VAL A 13 -10.08 9.69 -7.66
CA VAL A 13 -9.04 8.83 -7.10
C VAL A 13 -9.22 7.41 -7.64
N LYS A 14 -8.23 6.91 -8.38
CA LYS A 14 -8.24 5.58 -8.97
C LYS A 14 -7.51 4.60 -8.04
N ALA A 15 -8.18 3.53 -7.63
CA ALA A 15 -7.56 2.44 -6.90
C ALA A 15 -6.99 1.42 -7.91
N PRO A 16 -5.68 1.13 -7.90
CA PRO A 16 -5.11 0.08 -8.74
C PRO A 16 -5.46 -1.31 -8.20
N VAL A 17 -5.34 -2.34 -9.04
CA VAL A 17 -5.40 -3.74 -8.61
C VAL A 17 -4.09 -4.11 -7.93
N THR A 18 -4.16 -4.64 -6.71
CA THR A 18 -3.00 -5.04 -5.91
C THR A 18 -2.79 -6.55 -5.90
N ASP A 19 -3.85 -7.33 -6.13
CA ASP A 19 -3.76 -8.80 -6.21
C ASP A 19 -4.80 -9.37 -7.18
N VAL A 20 -4.45 -10.53 -7.78
CA VAL A 20 -5.31 -11.29 -8.69
C VAL A 20 -5.30 -12.75 -8.26
N VAL A 21 -6.47 -13.31 -7.96
CA VAL A 21 -6.63 -14.74 -7.70
C VAL A 21 -7.45 -15.36 -8.82
N VAL A 22 -6.90 -16.37 -9.50
CA VAL A 22 -7.62 -17.12 -10.54
C VAL A 22 -8.43 -18.24 -9.89
N LYS A 23 -9.71 -18.33 -10.26
CA LYS A 23 -10.62 -19.35 -9.74
C LYS A 23 -11.46 -19.96 -10.86
N ARG A 24 -11.86 -21.22 -10.68
CA ARG A 24 -12.93 -21.82 -11.48
C ARG A 24 -14.27 -21.16 -11.15
N VAL A 25 -15.10 -20.99 -12.15
CA VAL A 25 -16.43 -20.39 -11.95
C VAL A 25 -17.38 -21.34 -11.24
N ASP A 26 -17.36 -22.60 -11.61
CA ASP A 26 -18.26 -23.67 -11.10
C ASP A 26 -18.02 -24.02 -9.62
N THR A 27 -16.76 -24.17 -9.21
CA THR A 27 -16.39 -24.58 -7.84
C THR A 27 -15.94 -23.43 -6.95
N ASN A 28 -15.68 -22.27 -7.52
CA ASN A 28 -15.06 -21.10 -6.85
C ASN A 28 -13.70 -21.43 -6.21
N SER A 29 -13.05 -22.53 -6.66
CA SER A 29 -11.74 -22.98 -6.19
C SER A 29 -10.61 -22.36 -7.01
N SER A 30 -9.47 -22.14 -6.37
CA SER A 30 -8.17 -21.82 -6.98
C SER A 30 -7.21 -23.00 -7.03
N ASP A 31 -7.70 -24.19 -6.70
CA ASP A 31 -6.90 -25.42 -6.73
C ASP A 31 -6.51 -25.81 -8.16
N THR A 32 -5.51 -26.70 -8.27
CA THR A 32 -5.12 -27.29 -9.54
C THR A 32 -6.31 -27.90 -10.26
N ILE A 33 -6.46 -27.59 -11.54
CA ILE A 33 -7.48 -28.17 -12.41
C ILE A 33 -6.95 -29.49 -12.98
N TYR A 34 -7.67 -30.56 -12.74
CA TYR A 34 -7.42 -31.86 -13.38
C TYR A 34 -8.51 -32.09 -14.42
N SER A 35 -8.11 -32.26 -15.66
CA SER A 35 -8.98 -32.65 -16.77
C SER A 35 -8.53 -34.00 -17.31
N ASN A 36 -9.45 -34.94 -17.40
CA ASN A 36 -9.19 -36.31 -17.95
C ASN A 36 -9.40 -36.34 -19.47
N ARG A 37 -9.75 -35.22 -20.12
CA ARG A 37 -10.10 -35.16 -21.53
C ARG A 37 -9.41 -34.00 -22.24
N VAL A 38 -8.91 -34.28 -23.42
CA VAL A 38 -8.58 -33.26 -24.43
C VAL A 38 -9.88 -32.75 -25.03
N GLY A 39 -9.97 -31.43 -25.26
CA GLY A 39 -11.18 -30.75 -25.77
C GLY A 39 -12.19 -30.35 -24.70
N GLU A 40 -11.88 -30.52 -23.41
CA GLU A 40 -12.73 -30.02 -22.30
C GLU A 40 -12.57 -28.49 -22.18
N SER A 41 -13.72 -27.82 -22.00
CA SER A 41 -13.75 -26.36 -21.75
C SER A 41 -14.13 -26.07 -20.30
N ILE A 42 -13.35 -25.20 -19.63
CA ILE A 42 -13.54 -24.83 -18.21
C ILE A 42 -13.46 -23.33 -18.09
N GLN A 43 -14.50 -22.72 -17.47
CA GLN A 43 -14.55 -21.27 -17.28
C GLN A 43 -13.79 -20.86 -16.03
N LEU A 44 -12.86 -19.92 -16.19
CA LEU A 44 -12.14 -19.23 -15.13
C LEU A 44 -12.68 -17.83 -14.91
N LYS A 45 -12.43 -17.31 -13.72
CA LYS A 45 -12.60 -15.89 -13.36
C LYS A 45 -11.38 -15.39 -12.60
N ALA A 46 -11.05 -14.13 -12.80
CA ALA A 46 -10.08 -13.42 -12.01
C ALA A 46 -10.80 -12.67 -10.87
N VAL A 47 -10.40 -12.90 -9.64
CA VAL A 47 -10.86 -12.17 -8.45
C VAL A 47 -9.81 -11.13 -8.13
N LEU A 48 -10.19 -9.85 -8.18
CA LEU A 48 -9.29 -8.72 -8.06
C LEU A 48 -9.40 -8.10 -6.67
N THR A 49 -8.30 -7.66 -6.13
CA THR A 49 -8.22 -6.89 -4.89
C THR A 49 -7.57 -5.53 -5.18
N PRO A 50 -8.17 -4.41 -4.75
CA PRO A 50 -9.51 -4.29 -4.16
C PRO A 50 -10.62 -4.46 -5.23
N GLN A 51 -11.81 -4.91 -4.80
CA GLN A 51 -12.93 -5.16 -5.73
C GLN A 51 -13.44 -3.89 -6.45
N ASN A 52 -13.20 -2.72 -5.87
CA ASN A 52 -13.56 -1.41 -6.44
C ASN A 52 -12.43 -0.79 -7.27
N ALA A 53 -11.43 -1.56 -7.71
CA ALA A 53 -10.39 -1.08 -8.59
C ALA A 53 -10.98 -0.43 -9.86
N TYR A 54 -10.30 0.63 -10.32
CA TYR A 54 -10.80 1.47 -11.41
C TYR A 54 -10.78 0.74 -12.77
N ASP A 55 -9.67 0.07 -13.07
CA ASP A 55 -9.52 -0.72 -14.29
C ASP A 55 -9.33 -2.18 -13.89
N LYS A 56 -10.17 -3.04 -14.44
CA LYS A 56 -10.24 -4.47 -14.15
C LYS A 56 -9.91 -5.30 -15.39
N THR A 57 -9.30 -4.70 -16.39
CA THR A 57 -8.95 -5.37 -17.64
C THR A 57 -7.93 -6.47 -17.36
N ILE A 58 -8.29 -7.69 -17.71
CA ILE A 58 -7.47 -8.89 -17.55
C ILE A 58 -6.97 -9.37 -18.90
N LEU A 59 -5.67 -9.59 -18.97
CA LEU A 59 -5.03 -10.33 -20.06
C LEU A 59 -4.83 -11.78 -19.62
N TRP A 60 -5.53 -12.68 -20.29
CA TRP A 60 -5.37 -14.12 -20.07
C TRP A 60 -4.28 -14.69 -21.00
N THR A 61 -3.42 -15.53 -20.44
CA THR A 61 -2.39 -16.22 -21.22
C THR A 61 -2.19 -17.64 -20.73
N SER A 62 -1.90 -18.55 -21.64
CA SER A 62 -1.44 -19.90 -21.34
C SER A 62 0.05 -19.98 -21.51
N GLU A 63 0.74 -20.61 -20.59
CA GLU A 63 2.16 -20.88 -20.68
C GLU A 63 2.47 -21.87 -21.82
N ASN A 64 1.68 -22.93 -21.96
CA ASN A 64 1.81 -23.92 -23.02
C ASN A 64 0.46 -24.17 -23.71
N LYS A 65 0.33 -23.59 -24.91
CA LYS A 65 -0.89 -23.70 -25.72
C LYS A 65 -1.12 -25.08 -26.30
N ASP A 66 -0.09 -25.92 -26.36
CA ASP A 66 -0.22 -27.31 -26.81
C ASP A 66 -0.88 -28.20 -25.78
N ILE A 67 -0.95 -27.74 -24.51
CA ILE A 67 -1.60 -28.44 -23.40
C ILE A 67 -2.98 -27.86 -23.11
N ALA A 68 -3.07 -26.53 -22.96
CA ALA A 68 -4.34 -25.83 -22.84
C ALA A 68 -4.25 -24.42 -23.41
N THR A 69 -5.29 -23.99 -24.09
CA THR A 69 -5.46 -22.59 -24.51
C THR A 69 -6.38 -21.86 -23.56
N VAL A 70 -6.34 -20.54 -23.59
CA VAL A 70 -7.29 -19.67 -22.87
C VAL A 70 -7.71 -18.53 -23.79
N ASP A 71 -8.98 -18.19 -23.79
CA ASP A 71 -9.53 -17.06 -24.53
C ASP A 71 -9.53 -15.77 -23.71
N GLU A 72 -9.95 -14.68 -24.31
CA GLU A 72 -10.05 -13.35 -23.69
C GLU A 72 -11.04 -13.29 -22.52
N ASN A 73 -11.99 -14.23 -22.46
CA ASN A 73 -13.00 -14.32 -21.41
C ASN A 73 -12.60 -15.25 -20.25
N GLY A 74 -11.39 -15.86 -20.34
CA GLY A 74 -10.91 -16.82 -19.35
C GLY A 74 -11.48 -18.22 -19.52
N MET A 75 -12.03 -18.55 -20.71
CA MET A 75 -12.41 -19.92 -21.04
C MET A 75 -11.17 -20.69 -21.46
N ILE A 76 -10.78 -21.70 -20.68
CA ILE A 76 -9.71 -22.61 -21.08
C ILE A 76 -10.29 -23.78 -21.91
N THR A 77 -9.49 -24.23 -22.86
CA THR A 77 -9.76 -25.46 -23.63
C THR A 77 -8.51 -26.33 -23.56
N THR A 78 -8.68 -27.56 -23.11
CA THR A 78 -7.59 -28.55 -23.06
C THR A 78 -7.27 -29.06 -24.47
N VAL A 79 -5.98 -29.04 -24.86
CA VAL A 79 -5.53 -29.35 -26.22
C VAL A 79 -4.72 -30.62 -26.26
N GLY A 80 -3.86 -30.84 -25.30
CA GLY A 80 -2.98 -32.02 -25.24
C GLY A 80 -2.72 -32.45 -23.79
N LYS A 81 -2.14 -33.63 -23.64
CA LYS A 81 -1.77 -34.18 -22.32
C LYS A 81 -0.56 -33.43 -21.75
N GLY A 82 -0.57 -33.17 -20.44
CA GLY A 82 0.52 -32.54 -19.72
C GLY A 82 0.06 -31.56 -18.65
N THR A 83 0.98 -30.71 -18.23
CA THR A 83 0.74 -29.67 -17.22
C THR A 83 1.08 -28.31 -17.80
N THR A 84 0.23 -27.33 -17.56
CA THR A 84 0.47 -25.92 -17.93
C THR A 84 -0.11 -24.99 -16.86
N TYR A 85 0.24 -23.71 -16.95
CA TYR A 85 -0.33 -22.63 -16.14
C TYR A 85 -1.11 -21.66 -17.02
N ILE A 86 -2.25 -21.21 -16.47
CA ILE A 86 -3.04 -20.12 -17.04
C ILE A 86 -2.86 -18.91 -16.15
N TYR A 87 -2.46 -17.80 -16.76
CA TYR A 87 -2.22 -16.53 -16.06
C TYR A 87 -3.33 -15.52 -16.35
N ALA A 88 -3.70 -14.79 -15.33
CA ALA A 88 -4.55 -13.61 -15.42
C ALA A 88 -3.74 -12.38 -14.98
N LYS A 89 -3.31 -11.57 -15.93
CA LYS A 89 -2.53 -10.35 -15.68
C LYS A 89 -3.45 -9.13 -15.73
N CYS A 90 -3.53 -8.37 -14.65
CA CYS A 90 -4.21 -7.08 -14.66
C CYS A 90 -3.26 -5.99 -15.15
N LEU A 91 -3.60 -5.35 -16.29
CA LEU A 91 -2.74 -4.34 -16.91
C LEU A 91 -2.67 -3.03 -16.14
N SER A 92 -3.64 -2.76 -15.25
CA SER A 92 -3.74 -1.54 -14.44
C SER A 92 -3.14 -1.67 -13.04
N GLY A 93 -2.48 -2.80 -12.71
CA GLY A 93 -1.96 -3.07 -11.38
C GLY A 93 -0.72 -2.28 -11.04
N GLY A 94 -0.64 -1.82 -9.77
CA GLY A 94 0.60 -1.42 -9.14
C GLY A 94 1.27 -0.14 -9.63
N TYR A 95 0.53 0.82 -10.17
CA TYR A 95 1.15 2.09 -10.56
C TYR A 95 1.65 2.85 -9.33
N GLY A 96 2.98 2.91 -9.19
CA GLY A 96 3.63 3.90 -8.35
C GLY A 96 3.30 5.33 -8.84
N ARG A 97 3.71 6.31 -8.06
CA ARG A 97 3.51 7.75 -8.38
C ARG A 97 4.07 8.16 -9.76
N ASP A 98 4.97 7.37 -10.31
CA ASP A 98 5.63 7.50 -11.62
C ASP A 98 4.89 6.77 -12.76
N GLY A 99 3.77 6.11 -12.48
CA GLY A 99 3.01 5.34 -13.46
C GLY A 99 3.62 3.98 -13.84
N ALA A 100 4.76 3.60 -13.27
CA ALA A 100 5.47 2.35 -13.54
C ALA A 100 5.24 1.34 -12.42
N GLY A 101 4.13 0.65 -12.40
CA GLY A 101 3.84 -0.40 -11.44
C GLY A 101 3.99 -1.80 -12.02
N THR A 102 4.31 -2.76 -11.17
CA THR A 102 4.30 -4.17 -11.54
C THR A 102 2.84 -4.64 -11.65
N PRO A 103 2.39 -5.17 -12.81
CA PRO A 103 1.04 -5.68 -12.95
C PRO A 103 0.75 -6.80 -11.94
N ALA A 104 -0.43 -6.80 -11.34
CA ALA A 104 -0.88 -7.92 -10.52
C ALA A 104 -1.17 -9.13 -11.42
N VAL A 105 -0.64 -10.31 -11.04
CA VAL A 105 -0.77 -11.55 -11.82
C VAL A 105 -1.27 -12.66 -10.92
N GLY A 106 -2.37 -13.29 -11.32
CA GLY A 106 -2.85 -14.54 -10.75
C GLY A 106 -2.58 -15.70 -11.70
N MET A 107 -2.48 -16.92 -11.17
CA MET A 107 -2.33 -18.12 -11.98
C MET A 107 -3.16 -19.28 -11.45
N ILE A 108 -3.40 -20.25 -12.31
CA ILE A 108 -3.97 -21.56 -11.96
C ILE A 108 -3.30 -22.64 -12.77
N LYS A 109 -3.00 -23.77 -12.11
CA LYS A 109 -2.39 -24.93 -12.73
C LYS A 109 -3.45 -25.79 -13.42
N VAL A 110 -3.16 -26.28 -14.60
CA VAL A 110 -4.00 -27.18 -15.39
C VAL A 110 -3.22 -28.45 -15.72
N VAL A 111 -3.77 -29.60 -15.36
CA VAL A 111 -3.24 -30.94 -15.66
C VAL A 111 -4.23 -31.64 -16.56
N VAL A 112 -3.79 -32.05 -17.74
CA VAL A 112 -4.62 -32.73 -18.77
C VAL A 112 -4.16 -34.16 -18.98
N GLY A 113 -5.05 -35.09 -18.89
CA GLY A 113 -4.83 -36.53 -19.12
C GLY A 113 -4.50 -37.32 -17.86
N GLY A 114 -5.12 -38.51 -17.66
CA GLY A 114 -4.87 -39.42 -16.56
C GLY A 114 -3.52 -40.16 -16.68
N ASP A 115 -2.94 -40.59 -15.57
CA ASP A 115 -1.77 -41.45 -15.40
C ASP A 115 -0.46 -41.04 -16.12
N THR A 116 -0.35 -39.80 -16.61
CA THR A 116 0.92 -39.25 -17.11
C THR A 116 1.75 -38.68 -15.96
N LEU A 117 3.03 -39.00 -15.95
CA LEU A 117 3.99 -38.40 -15.03
C LEU A 117 3.92 -36.89 -15.21
N SER A 118 3.72 -36.17 -14.11
CA SER A 118 3.75 -34.69 -14.09
C SER A 118 4.69 -34.21 -13.01
N LEU A 119 5.48 -33.19 -13.33
CA LEU A 119 6.29 -32.48 -12.35
C LEU A 119 5.49 -31.32 -11.75
N SER A 120 5.51 -31.20 -10.44
CA SER A 120 4.98 -30.03 -9.73
C SER A 120 6.09 -29.38 -8.94
N MET A 121 5.91 -28.10 -8.59
CA MET A 121 6.85 -27.36 -7.77
C MET A 121 6.13 -26.67 -6.61
N THR A 122 6.72 -26.75 -5.43
CA THR A 122 6.19 -26.15 -4.20
C THR A 122 7.25 -25.24 -3.58
N PRO A 123 6.91 -24.03 -3.18
CA PRO A 123 5.59 -23.37 -3.34
C PRO A 123 5.29 -23.05 -4.81
N GLU A 124 4.02 -23.00 -5.19
CA GLU A 124 3.60 -22.56 -6.54
C GLU A 124 3.75 -21.06 -6.73
N ARG A 125 3.71 -20.31 -5.63
CA ARG A 125 3.92 -18.85 -5.56
C ARG A 125 4.67 -18.52 -4.28
N SER A 126 5.57 -17.56 -4.37
CA SER A 126 6.28 -17.01 -3.22
C SER A 126 6.44 -15.49 -3.35
N GLU A 127 6.61 -14.85 -2.21
CA GLU A 127 6.85 -13.41 -2.11
C GLU A 127 8.03 -13.18 -1.17
N VAL A 128 9.05 -12.48 -1.64
CA VAL A 128 10.29 -12.22 -0.89
C VAL A 128 10.75 -10.79 -1.09
N TYR A 129 11.48 -10.29 -0.12
CA TYR A 129 12.18 -9.01 -0.26
C TYR A 129 13.59 -9.22 -0.84
N PRO A 130 14.23 -8.16 -1.39
CA PRO A 130 15.65 -8.19 -1.74
C PRO A 130 16.50 -8.69 -0.57
N GLY A 131 17.44 -9.58 -0.84
CA GLY A 131 18.31 -10.23 0.16
C GLY A 131 17.72 -11.49 0.79
N GLU A 132 16.44 -11.80 0.59
CA GLU A 132 15.81 -13.00 1.14
C GLU A 132 15.93 -14.20 0.19
N SER A 133 15.66 -15.38 0.73
CA SER A 133 15.69 -16.65 -0.01
C SER A 133 14.41 -17.46 0.23
N VAL A 134 14.06 -18.28 -0.75
CA VAL A 134 12.95 -19.23 -0.68
C VAL A 134 13.40 -20.56 -1.26
N THR A 135 12.96 -21.66 -0.67
CA THR A 135 13.29 -23.02 -1.14
C THR A 135 12.14 -23.60 -1.93
N TYR A 136 12.43 -24.01 -3.16
CA TYR A 136 11.51 -24.72 -4.04
C TYR A 136 11.81 -26.21 -4.04
N LYS A 137 10.74 -27.02 -4.06
CA LYS A 137 10.83 -28.47 -4.19
C LYS A 137 10.04 -28.94 -5.40
N ALA A 138 10.71 -29.56 -6.36
CA ALA A 138 10.06 -30.25 -7.46
C ALA A 138 9.63 -31.65 -7.02
N THR A 139 8.40 -32.05 -7.37
CA THR A 139 7.83 -33.38 -7.04
C THR A 139 7.18 -33.98 -8.28
N LEU A 140 7.57 -35.20 -8.59
CA LEU A 140 6.96 -35.98 -9.69
C LEU A 140 5.70 -36.68 -9.17
N ALA A 141 4.62 -36.67 -9.94
CA ALA A 141 3.39 -37.36 -9.66
C ALA A 141 2.96 -38.24 -10.85
N PRO A 142 2.41 -39.47 -10.65
CA PRO A 142 2.36 -40.18 -9.38
C PRO A 142 3.77 -40.50 -8.85
N ASP A 143 3.87 -40.67 -7.53
CA ASP A 143 5.15 -40.92 -6.85
C ASP A 143 5.67 -42.30 -7.27
N THR A 144 6.46 -42.33 -8.30
CA THR A 144 7.19 -43.52 -8.77
C THR A 144 8.66 -43.32 -8.39
N ALA A 145 9.35 -44.45 -8.05
CA ALA A 145 10.77 -44.42 -7.76
C ALA A 145 11.51 -43.69 -8.91
N PHE A 146 11.95 -42.49 -8.63
CA PHE A 146 12.55 -41.59 -9.63
C PHE A 146 14.06 -41.70 -9.55
N GLU A 147 14.65 -42.10 -10.69
CA GLU A 147 16.08 -41.95 -10.94
C GLU A 147 16.29 -40.87 -12.02
N GLY A 148 16.69 -39.68 -11.63
CA GLY A 148 16.94 -38.59 -12.53
C GLY A 148 17.51 -37.36 -11.81
N ASN A 149 17.84 -36.35 -12.59
CA ASN A 149 18.44 -35.11 -12.10
C ASN A 149 17.46 -33.96 -12.24
N VAL A 150 17.30 -33.17 -11.20
CA VAL A 150 16.51 -31.93 -11.22
C VAL A 150 17.46 -30.75 -11.31
N THR A 151 17.23 -29.90 -12.28
CA THR A 151 17.87 -28.59 -12.40
C THR A 151 16.87 -27.48 -12.20
N TYR A 152 17.33 -26.34 -11.69
CA TYR A 152 16.49 -25.17 -11.47
C TYR A 152 17.09 -23.96 -12.18
N GLU A 153 16.23 -23.15 -12.76
CA GLU A 153 16.62 -21.91 -13.45
C GLU A 153 15.64 -20.78 -13.09
N SER A 154 16.13 -19.54 -13.14
CA SER A 154 15.33 -18.33 -13.02
C SER A 154 15.44 -17.51 -14.29
N ASP A 155 14.34 -16.92 -14.75
CA ASP A 155 14.31 -15.96 -15.87
C ASP A 155 14.68 -14.53 -15.46
N ASN A 156 14.92 -14.30 -14.17
CA ASN A 156 15.22 -12.97 -13.61
C ASN A 156 16.68 -12.89 -13.17
N ALA A 157 17.41 -11.92 -13.70
CA ALA A 157 18.83 -11.73 -13.42
C ALA A 157 19.16 -11.40 -11.94
N PHE A 158 18.18 -10.94 -11.16
CA PHE A 158 18.33 -10.67 -9.73
C PHE A 158 18.08 -11.91 -8.86
N VAL A 159 17.66 -13.04 -9.44
CA VAL A 159 17.36 -14.26 -8.72
C VAL A 159 18.32 -15.36 -9.12
N THR A 160 19.13 -15.81 -8.20
CA THR A 160 19.97 -17.00 -8.38
C THR A 160 19.30 -18.18 -7.68
N ILE A 161 19.37 -19.36 -8.30
CA ILE A 161 18.84 -20.59 -7.69
C ILE A 161 19.89 -21.70 -7.75
N ASP A 162 20.05 -22.38 -6.64
CA ASP A 162 21.03 -23.47 -6.56
C ASP A 162 20.41 -24.85 -6.88
N LYS A 163 21.26 -25.86 -6.95
CA LYS A 163 20.84 -27.23 -7.25
C LYS A 163 19.92 -27.88 -6.20
N THR A 164 19.81 -27.28 -5.02
CA THR A 164 18.92 -27.74 -3.95
C THR A 164 17.56 -27.06 -3.99
N GLY A 165 17.38 -26.13 -4.95
CA GLY A 165 16.13 -25.37 -5.11
C GLY A 165 16.06 -24.12 -4.23
N VAL A 166 17.17 -23.67 -3.64
CA VAL A 166 17.20 -22.41 -2.88
C VAL A 166 17.38 -21.26 -3.85
N ALA A 167 16.31 -20.47 -4.03
CA ALA A 167 16.33 -19.23 -4.78
C ALA A 167 16.67 -18.07 -3.85
N THR A 168 17.70 -17.29 -4.18
CA THR A 168 18.14 -16.11 -3.44
C THR A 168 17.97 -14.88 -4.31
N VAL A 169 17.31 -13.87 -3.76
CA VAL A 169 17.12 -12.57 -4.40
C VAL A 169 18.27 -11.64 -4.03
N ALA A 170 18.89 -11.00 -5.02
CA ALA A 170 19.97 -10.05 -4.77
C ALA A 170 19.50 -8.86 -3.90
N GLU A 171 20.37 -8.34 -3.03
CA GLU A 171 20.06 -7.20 -2.15
C GLU A 171 19.66 -5.92 -2.93
N ASN A 172 20.22 -5.75 -4.13
CA ASN A 172 19.93 -4.62 -5.01
C ASN A 172 18.81 -4.88 -6.00
N ALA A 173 18.06 -5.97 -5.83
CA ALA A 173 16.95 -6.31 -6.71
C ALA A 173 15.85 -5.23 -6.68
N THR A 174 15.29 -4.96 -7.84
CA THR A 174 14.06 -4.17 -7.97
C THR A 174 12.84 -5.06 -7.88
N ALA A 175 11.72 -4.49 -7.42
CA ALA A 175 10.46 -5.20 -7.40
C ALA A 175 10.10 -5.75 -8.78
N GLY A 176 9.61 -6.97 -8.83
CA GLY A 176 9.32 -7.63 -10.09
C GLY A 176 8.87 -9.07 -9.92
N LEU A 177 8.77 -9.74 -11.03
CA LEU A 177 8.39 -11.16 -11.11
C LEU A 177 9.59 -11.97 -11.64
N ALA A 178 9.83 -13.12 -11.04
CA ALA A 178 10.70 -14.16 -11.55
C ALA A 178 9.89 -15.45 -11.74
N THR A 179 10.12 -16.13 -12.85
CA THR A 179 9.65 -17.49 -13.06
C THR A 179 10.78 -18.45 -12.71
N ILE A 180 10.54 -19.28 -11.73
CA ILE A 180 11.46 -20.36 -11.37
C ILE A 180 11.00 -21.62 -12.11
N THR A 181 11.88 -22.16 -12.94
CA THR A 181 11.62 -23.39 -13.70
C THR A 181 12.44 -24.54 -13.14
N ALA A 182 11.79 -25.60 -12.77
CA ALA A 182 12.42 -26.88 -12.45
C ALA A 182 12.34 -27.78 -13.69
N THR A 183 13.46 -28.34 -14.11
CA THR A 183 13.54 -29.33 -15.18
C THR A 183 14.06 -30.64 -14.60
N MET A 184 13.26 -31.67 -14.74
CA MET A 184 13.62 -33.03 -14.32
C MET A 184 13.96 -33.84 -15.58
N THR A 185 15.18 -34.35 -15.66
CA THR A 185 15.62 -35.23 -16.74
C THR A 185 15.63 -36.66 -16.24
N MET A 186 14.91 -37.53 -16.93
CA MET A 186 14.80 -38.96 -16.59
C MET A 186 16.13 -39.69 -16.84
N ALA A 187 16.26 -40.92 -16.30
CA ALA A 187 17.46 -41.74 -16.45
C ALA A 187 17.83 -42.07 -17.91
N ASP A 188 16.88 -41.98 -18.85
CA ASP A 188 17.13 -42.13 -20.30
C ASP A 188 17.89 -40.95 -20.90
N GLY A 189 18.11 -39.86 -20.16
CA GLY A 189 18.78 -38.65 -20.59
C GLY A 189 18.08 -37.87 -21.71
N LYS A 190 16.82 -38.22 -22.05
CA LYS A 190 16.05 -37.64 -23.15
C LYS A 190 14.68 -37.13 -22.68
N THR A 191 14.00 -37.89 -21.85
CA THR A 191 12.67 -37.50 -21.37
C THR A 191 12.80 -36.46 -20.27
N THR A 192 12.15 -35.32 -20.47
CA THR A 192 12.15 -34.22 -19.49
C THR A 192 10.75 -33.83 -19.08
N TYR A 193 10.60 -33.46 -17.82
CA TYR A 193 9.40 -32.84 -17.26
C TYR A 193 9.78 -31.46 -16.71
N THR A 194 8.91 -30.49 -16.87
CA THR A 194 9.12 -29.13 -16.35
C THR A 194 8.00 -28.72 -15.44
N ALA A 195 8.35 -27.93 -14.40
CA ALA A 195 7.39 -27.29 -13.54
C ALA A 195 7.85 -25.85 -13.29
N GLN A 196 6.90 -24.94 -13.11
CA GLN A 196 7.21 -23.55 -12.85
C GLN A 196 6.56 -23.06 -11.57
N SER A 197 7.19 -22.06 -10.96
CA SER A 197 6.69 -21.31 -9.82
C SER A 197 6.95 -19.83 -10.02
N LEU A 198 6.08 -18.99 -9.47
CA LEU A 198 6.23 -17.55 -9.49
C LEU A 198 6.85 -17.04 -8.21
N LEU A 199 7.91 -16.26 -8.34
CA LEU A 199 8.54 -15.54 -7.24
C LEU A 199 8.34 -14.03 -7.44
N TYR A 200 7.63 -13.40 -6.51
CA TYR A 200 7.40 -11.96 -6.49
C TYR A 200 8.46 -11.30 -5.61
N ILE A 201 9.25 -10.42 -6.21
CA ILE A 201 10.21 -9.57 -5.48
C ILE A 201 9.44 -8.35 -5.01
N LYS A 202 9.34 -8.18 -3.68
CA LYS A 202 8.60 -7.10 -3.02
C LYS A 202 9.43 -5.83 -2.97
N THR A 203 8.76 -4.69 -2.99
CA THR A 203 9.38 -3.39 -2.70
C THR A 203 9.52 -3.22 -1.18
N PRO A 204 10.73 -3.13 -0.62
CA PRO A 204 10.90 -2.88 0.81
C PRO A 204 10.59 -1.42 1.18
N VAL A 205 10.36 -1.19 2.47
CA VAL A 205 10.43 0.16 3.03
C VAL A 205 11.90 0.51 3.26
N ASN A 206 12.45 1.41 2.45
CA ASN A 206 13.80 1.92 2.61
C ASN A 206 13.85 3.14 3.52
N SER A 207 12.80 3.98 3.47
CA SER A 207 12.64 5.14 4.31
C SER A 207 11.15 5.42 4.59
N VAL A 208 10.90 6.09 5.70
CA VAL A 208 9.60 6.64 6.05
C VAL A 208 9.81 8.00 6.70
N LYS A 209 9.02 8.99 6.32
CA LYS A 209 9.06 10.35 6.88
C LYS A 209 7.68 10.99 6.88
N PHE A 210 7.50 12.04 7.66
CA PHE A 210 6.39 12.97 7.49
C PHE A 210 6.81 14.13 6.57
N GLU A 211 5.84 14.78 5.95
CA GLU A 211 6.08 15.98 5.14
C GLU A 211 6.69 17.10 5.98
N LYS A 212 6.28 17.19 7.24
CA LYS A 212 6.74 18.19 8.21
C LYS A 212 7.30 17.49 9.45
N GLU A 213 8.35 18.05 10.03
CA GLU A 213 8.94 17.58 11.28
C GLU A 213 8.12 17.96 12.52
N LYS A 214 7.27 19.00 12.38
CA LYS A 214 6.41 19.53 13.45
C LYS A 214 5.10 20.07 12.88
N MET A 215 4.06 19.96 13.69
CA MET A 215 2.76 20.53 13.41
C MET A 215 2.12 21.14 14.65
N THR A 216 1.27 22.12 14.42
CA THR A 216 0.42 22.72 15.45
C THR A 216 -1.02 22.40 15.10
N ILE A 217 -1.79 21.92 16.09
CA ILE A 217 -3.18 21.52 15.93
C ILE A 217 -4.01 22.11 17.08
N TYR A 218 -5.32 22.18 16.87
CA TYR A 218 -6.21 22.72 17.90
C TYR A 218 -6.78 21.59 18.78
N LEU A 219 -7.03 21.95 20.05
CA LEU A 219 -7.67 21.06 21.02
C LEU A 219 -9.03 20.59 20.49
N ASP A 220 -9.37 19.32 20.75
CA ASP A 220 -10.61 18.62 20.37
C ASP A 220 -10.79 18.43 18.84
N GLU A 221 -9.73 18.64 18.05
CA GLU A 221 -9.76 18.39 16.60
C GLU A 221 -9.07 17.08 16.21
N ASP A 222 -9.49 16.56 15.08
CA ASP A 222 -8.96 15.35 14.46
C ASP A 222 -8.09 15.68 13.25
N TYR A 223 -6.98 14.95 13.08
CA TYR A 223 -6.04 15.08 11.97
C TYR A 223 -5.60 13.73 11.45
N ASN A 224 -5.48 13.58 10.13
CA ASN A 224 -4.95 12.38 9.53
C ASN A 224 -3.46 12.51 9.28
N LEU A 225 -2.67 11.66 9.90
CA LEU A 225 -1.25 11.55 9.67
C LEU A 225 -1.01 10.69 8.44
N ALA A 226 -0.21 11.18 7.51
CA ALA A 226 0.13 10.51 6.26
C ALA A 226 1.65 10.36 6.14
N PRO A 227 2.24 9.24 6.55
CA PRO A 227 3.65 8.96 6.33
C PRO A 227 3.97 8.81 4.85
N ILE A 228 5.12 9.33 4.43
CA ILE A 228 5.64 9.24 3.07
C ILE A 228 6.72 8.15 3.08
N PHE A 229 6.52 7.12 2.27
CA PHE A 229 7.44 6.02 2.12
C PHE A 229 8.39 6.25 0.95
N ASN A 230 9.64 5.77 1.08
CA ASN A 230 10.63 5.77 0.02
C ASN A 230 10.74 7.11 -0.71
N GLU A 231 10.62 8.21 0.06
CA GLU A 231 10.61 9.60 -0.44
C GLU A 231 9.55 9.90 -1.51
N GLY A 232 8.53 9.05 -1.62
CA GLY A 232 7.49 9.11 -2.65
C GLY A 232 7.92 8.57 -4.01
N LEU A 233 9.11 7.97 -4.12
CA LEU A 233 9.66 7.44 -5.38
C LEU A 233 9.12 6.04 -5.72
N SER A 234 8.76 5.27 -4.71
CA SER A 234 8.16 3.94 -4.87
C SER A 234 7.17 3.63 -3.76
N ILE A 235 6.18 2.80 -4.05
CA ILE A 235 5.22 2.32 -3.05
C ILE A 235 5.74 0.98 -2.52
N PRO A 236 6.01 0.84 -1.21
CA PRO A 236 6.35 -0.45 -0.63
C PRO A 236 5.22 -1.47 -0.75
N SER A 237 5.58 -2.74 -0.80
CA SER A 237 4.59 -3.83 -0.84
C SER A 237 3.82 -3.98 0.48
N ASP A 238 4.40 -3.51 1.59
CA ASP A 238 3.76 -3.41 2.89
C ASP A 238 3.96 -2.00 3.44
N THR A 239 2.87 -1.28 3.64
CA THR A 239 2.81 0.08 4.19
C THR A 239 2.23 0.11 5.59
N SER A 240 2.14 -1.03 6.26
CA SER A 240 1.62 -1.11 7.63
C SER A 240 2.48 -0.29 8.60
N ILE A 241 1.78 0.43 9.48
CA ILE A 241 2.40 1.30 10.48
C ILE A 241 1.94 0.90 11.87
N THR A 242 2.90 0.77 12.76
CA THR A 242 2.67 0.75 14.20
C THR A 242 2.86 2.16 14.75
N TRP A 243 1.80 2.72 15.29
CA TRP A 243 1.81 4.05 15.89
C TRP A 243 2.21 3.99 17.35
N SER A 244 3.03 4.95 17.79
CA SER A 244 3.33 5.16 19.21
C SER A 244 3.46 6.64 19.53
N ILE A 245 3.18 7.00 20.76
CA ILE A 245 3.10 8.39 21.22
C ILE A 245 3.90 8.50 22.51
N LYS A 246 4.73 9.52 22.62
CA LYS A 246 5.53 9.76 23.83
C LYS A 246 4.67 10.10 25.05
N ASP A 247 3.66 10.94 24.84
CA ASP A 247 2.66 11.26 25.87
C ASP A 247 1.24 11.13 25.30
N PRO A 248 0.59 9.98 25.51
CA PRO A 248 -0.73 9.69 24.97
C PRO A 248 -1.87 10.49 25.66
N SER A 249 -1.58 11.24 26.71
CA SER A 249 -2.56 12.16 27.32
C SER A 249 -2.78 13.43 26.49
N ILE A 250 -1.82 13.80 25.63
CA ILE A 250 -1.88 15.02 24.81
C ILE A 250 -2.59 14.74 23.49
N VAL A 251 -2.21 13.66 22.79
CA VAL A 251 -2.87 13.19 21.60
C VAL A 251 -3.05 11.67 21.64
N THR A 252 -4.06 11.18 20.94
CA THR A 252 -4.23 9.75 20.63
C THR A 252 -4.13 9.54 19.12
N VAL A 253 -3.71 8.35 18.68
CA VAL A 253 -3.67 7.98 17.25
C VAL A 253 -4.24 6.59 17.11
N ASP A 254 -5.17 6.40 16.18
CA ASP A 254 -5.72 5.09 15.87
C ASP A 254 -4.82 4.29 14.90
N SER A 255 -5.21 3.05 14.60
CA SER A 255 -4.47 2.17 13.68
C SER A 255 -4.37 2.70 12.25
N TYR A 256 -5.22 3.62 11.85
CA TYR A 256 -5.26 4.23 10.52
C TYR A 256 -4.49 5.55 10.43
N GLY A 257 -3.91 6.01 11.57
CA GLY A 257 -3.19 7.28 11.63
C GLY A 257 -4.08 8.49 11.87
N LYS A 258 -5.35 8.29 12.25
CA LYS A 258 -6.21 9.37 12.68
C LYS A 258 -5.84 9.78 14.11
N MET A 259 -5.34 10.99 14.24
CA MET A 259 -4.91 11.59 15.50
C MET A 259 -6.00 12.51 16.05
N HIS A 260 -6.26 12.41 17.35
CA HIS A 260 -7.15 13.30 18.09
C HIS A 260 -6.37 14.11 19.13
N ALA A 261 -6.62 15.42 19.19
CA ALA A 261 -6.00 16.35 20.13
C ALA A 261 -6.77 16.39 21.47
N ALA A 262 -6.32 15.65 22.48
CA ALA A 262 -7.04 15.44 23.75
C ALA A 262 -6.69 16.48 24.83
N LYS A 263 -5.48 17.06 24.82
CA LYS A 263 -5.01 17.97 25.88
C LYS A 263 -3.97 18.94 25.33
N LEU A 264 -3.96 20.15 25.86
CA LEU A 264 -2.90 21.14 25.57
C LEU A 264 -1.54 20.61 25.97
N GLY A 265 -0.54 20.81 25.09
CA GLY A 265 0.83 20.38 25.35
C GLY A 265 1.60 20.11 24.08
N THR A 266 2.73 19.43 24.24
CA THR A 266 3.61 19.06 23.13
C THR A 266 4.07 17.62 23.34
N THR A 267 3.94 16.79 22.29
CA THR A 267 4.36 15.39 22.34
C THR A 267 4.94 14.95 21.00
N TRP A 268 5.69 13.86 21.00
CA TRP A 268 6.14 13.19 19.79
C TRP A 268 5.20 12.06 19.40
N VAL A 269 4.90 11.98 18.14
CA VAL A 269 4.20 10.85 17.50
C VAL A 269 5.16 10.14 16.58
N TYR A 270 5.14 8.82 16.63
CA TYR A 270 6.03 7.95 15.89
C TYR A 270 5.25 6.99 15.01
N ALA A 271 5.70 6.85 13.77
CA ALA A 271 5.23 5.86 12.80
C ALA A 271 6.35 4.86 12.54
N THR A 272 6.17 3.62 12.93
CA THR A 272 7.17 2.55 12.77
C THR A 272 6.65 1.52 11.77
N THR A 273 7.44 1.20 10.75
CA THR A 273 7.13 0.22 9.72
C THR A 273 7.43 -1.22 10.18
N TYR A 274 6.94 -2.22 9.43
CA TYR A 274 7.19 -3.65 9.70
C TYR A 274 8.69 -3.99 9.83
N ASN A 275 9.56 -3.32 9.08
CA ASN A 275 11.01 -3.55 9.09
C ASN A 275 11.79 -2.55 9.97
N GLY A 276 11.09 -1.86 10.88
CA GLY A 276 11.71 -1.01 11.91
C GLY A 276 12.14 0.38 11.45
N LYS A 277 11.82 0.81 10.22
CA LYS A 277 12.03 2.20 9.83
C LYS A 277 11.04 3.08 10.59
N ARG A 278 11.48 4.25 11.02
CA ARG A 278 10.69 5.12 11.89
C ARG A 278 10.67 6.56 11.37
N ALA A 279 9.47 7.12 11.29
CA ALA A 279 9.23 8.55 11.15
C ALA A 279 8.76 9.13 12.47
N GLU A 280 9.06 10.41 12.71
CA GLU A 280 8.61 11.12 13.91
C GLU A 280 8.14 12.53 13.57
N ILE A 281 7.15 13.00 14.31
CA ILE A 281 6.61 14.35 14.19
C ILE A 281 6.35 14.93 15.58
N LEU A 282 6.79 16.17 15.78
CA LEU A 282 6.49 16.93 17.00
C LEU A 282 5.13 17.59 16.85
N VAL A 283 4.20 17.23 17.72
CA VAL A 283 2.83 17.77 17.72
C VAL A 283 2.67 18.73 18.91
N LYS A 284 2.25 19.95 18.62
CA LYS A 284 1.86 20.96 19.60
C LYS A 284 0.36 21.15 19.54
N VAL A 285 -0.34 20.87 20.64
CA VAL A 285 -1.77 21.13 20.80
C VAL A 285 -1.96 22.50 21.46
N ILE A 286 -2.70 23.35 20.79
CA ILE A 286 -3.05 24.71 21.22
C ILE A 286 -4.56 24.88 21.34
N ALA A 287 -4.99 25.95 21.98
CA ALA A 287 -6.39 26.35 22.01
C ALA A 287 -6.55 27.74 21.40
N ALA A 288 -7.41 27.82 20.38
CA ALA A 288 -7.82 29.09 19.82
C ALA A 288 -8.84 29.81 20.72
N PRO A 289 -8.85 31.13 20.78
CA PRO A 289 -9.93 31.87 21.41
C PRO A 289 -11.20 31.72 20.56
N LYS A 290 -12.32 31.41 21.22
CA LYS A 290 -13.65 31.39 20.60
C LYS A 290 -14.37 32.73 20.73
N GLU A 291 -14.02 33.47 21.76
CA GLU A 291 -14.60 34.77 22.07
C GLU A 291 -13.58 35.64 22.83
N ILE A 292 -13.61 36.92 22.58
CA ILE A 292 -12.94 37.95 23.37
C ILE A 292 -13.98 38.86 24.00
N LYS A 293 -13.87 39.10 25.32
CA LYS A 293 -14.76 39.98 26.06
C LYS A 293 -13.96 41.16 26.61
N LEU A 294 -14.44 42.35 26.36
CA LEU A 294 -13.91 43.54 26.97
C LEU A 294 -14.49 43.69 28.41
N ASN A 295 -13.69 44.25 29.32
CA ASN A 295 -14.13 44.57 30.64
C ASN A 295 -15.15 45.73 30.71
N LYS A 296 -15.18 46.54 29.62
CA LYS A 296 -16.11 47.66 29.46
C LYS A 296 -16.52 47.72 28.00
N GLU A 297 -17.81 47.79 27.72
CA GLU A 297 -18.38 47.92 26.38
C GLU A 297 -18.52 49.40 25.97
N GLU A 298 -18.63 50.29 26.98
CA GLU A 298 -18.75 51.72 26.83
C GLU A 298 -17.85 52.44 27.83
N ILE A 299 -17.17 53.47 27.40
CA ILE A 299 -16.29 54.32 28.21
C ILE A 299 -16.62 55.77 27.90
N THR A 300 -16.98 56.50 28.94
CA THR A 300 -17.12 57.98 28.87
C THR A 300 -15.96 58.62 29.59
N CYS A 301 -15.26 59.53 28.89
CA CYS A 301 -14.12 60.24 29.47
C CYS A 301 -14.00 61.66 28.89
N TYR A 302 -13.20 62.51 29.54
CA TYR A 302 -12.83 63.84 29.04
C TYR A 302 -11.62 63.72 28.15
N THR A 303 -11.48 64.70 27.23
CA THR A 303 -10.31 64.82 26.35
C THR A 303 -9.01 64.84 27.17
N GLY A 304 -8.05 64.02 26.76
CA GLY A 304 -6.75 63.89 27.41
C GLY A 304 -6.72 62.93 28.59
N ASN A 305 -7.85 62.31 28.96
CA ASN A 305 -7.87 61.27 29.98
C ASN A 305 -7.45 59.93 29.37
N VAL A 306 -6.70 59.17 30.18
CA VAL A 306 -6.28 57.81 29.86
C VAL A 306 -7.16 56.84 30.59
N GLN A 307 -7.66 55.83 29.88
CA GLN A 307 -8.55 54.82 30.42
C GLN A 307 -7.94 53.45 30.32
N ASP A 308 -8.12 52.66 31.39
CA ASP A 308 -7.74 51.26 31.37
C ASP A 308 -8.82 50.43 30.68
N ILE A 309 -8.38 49.64 29.70
CA ILE A 309 -9.22 48.65 29.06
C ILE A 309 -8.53 47.29 29.14
N SER A 310 -9.28 46.29 29.49
CA SER A 310 -8.79 44.93 29.55
C SER A 310 -9.75 43.98 28.85
N TYR A 311 -9.27 42.81 28.54
CA TYR A 311 -10.06 41.78 27.90
C TYR A 311 -9.78 40.45 28.50
N THR A 312 -10.71 39.54 28.28
CA THR A 312 -10.58 38.10 28.60
C THR A 312 -10.94 37.26 27.40
N PHE A 313 -10.28 36.14 27.27
CA PHE A 313 -10.62 35.16 26.26
C PHE A 313 -11.55 34.08 26.83
N ASN A 314 -12.38 33.53 25.95
CA ASN A 314 -13.13 32.33 26.22
C ASN A 314 -12.76 31.28 25.14
N PRO A 315 -12.22 30.13 25.50
CA PRO A 315 -11.88 29.69 26.85
C PRO A 315 -10.69 30.45 27.45
N THR A 316 -10.62 30.55 28.77
CA THR A 316 -9.54 31.25 29.49
C THR A 316 -8.17 30.58 29.35
N TYR A 317 -8.14 29.31 28.92
CA TYR A 317 -6.93 28.52 28.67
C TYR A 317 -6.45 28.64 27.22
N THR A 318 -6.94 29.61 26.42
CA THR A 318 -6.43 29.83 25.06
C THR A 318 -4.92 30.07 25.08
N THR A 319 -4.24 29.55 24.07
CA THR A 319 -2.79 29.70 23.89
C THR A 319 -2.43 30.76 22.86
N GLU A 320 -3.42 31.21 22.08
CA GLU A 320 -3.30 32.29 21.10
C GLU A 320 -3.93 33.56 21.68
N THR A 321 -3.07 34.45 22.18
CA THR A 321 -3.49 35.63 22.93
C THR A 321 -3.18 36.96 22.23
N GLY A 322 -2.79 36.88 20.95
CA GLY A 322 -2.53 38.09 20.15
C GLY A 322 -3.81 38.88 19.91
N VAL A 323 -3.82 40.16 20.26
CA VAL A 323 -4.93 41.10 20.03
C VAL A 323 -4.43 42.31 19.26
N THR A 324 -5.17 42.69 18.23
CA THR A 324 -4.97 43.93 17.49
C THR A 324 -6.08 44.90 17.82
N TRP A 325 -5.71 46.07 18.24
CA TRP A 325 -6.64 47.14 18.52
C TRP A 325 -6.75 48.10 17.31
N THR A 326 -7.97 48.47 16.98
CA THR A 326 -8.26 49.44 15.94
C THR A 326 -9.27 50.45 16.43
N THR A 327 -9.22 51.67 15.94
CA THR A 327 -10.20 52.71 16.19
C THR A 327 -10.81 53.18 14.88
N SER A 328 -12.08 53.57 14.90
CA SER A 328 -12.77 54.17 13.76
C SER A 328 -12.32 55.61 13.52
N ASP A 329 -11.87 56.30 14.55
CA ASP A 329 -11.35 57.68 14.46
C ASP A 329 -10.23 57.90 15.51
N SER A 330 -8.99 57.88 15.03
CA SER A 330 -7.80 58.12 15.85
C SER A 330 -7.66 59.51 16.44
N LYS A 331 -8.48 60.47 15.97
CA LYS A 331 -8.55 61.82 16.53
C LYS A 331 -9.44 61.89 17.77
N VAL A 332 -10.32 60.90 17.92
CA VAL A 332 -11.21 60.78 19.09
C VAL A 332 -10.55 59.97 20.19
N ALA A 333 -10.06 58.77 19.84
CA ALA A 333 -9.37 57.87 20.76
C ALA A 333 -8.39 56.98 19.99
N TYR A 334 -7.31 56.56 20.63
CA TYR A 334 -6.39 55.55 20.11
C TYR A 334 -5.88 54.65 21.24
N TYR A 335 -5.51 53.46 20.89
CA TYR A 335 -4.89 52.52 21.82
C TYR A 335 -3.37 52.66 21.78
N ASP A 336 -2.80 52.95 22.95
CA ASP A 336 -1.35 53.01 23.12
C ASP A 336 -0.82 51.63 23.52
N THR A 337 -0.06 51.02 22.60
CA THR A 337 0.52 49.67 22.80
C THR A 337 1.62 49.64 23.86
N TYR A 338 2.24 50.77 24.23
CA TYR A 338 3.25 50.82 25.29
C TYR A 338 2.64 50.85 26.68
N THR A 339 1.56 51.56 26.85
CA THR A 339 0.89 51.70 28.14
C THR A 339 -0.27 50.74 28.33
N ASN A 340 -0.72 50.07 27.24
CA ASN A 340 -1.93 49.23 27.20
C ASN A 340 -3.20 49.98 27.61
N LYS A 341 -3.34 51.23 27.17
CA LYS A 341 -4.44 52.11 27.53
C LYS A 341 -5.05 52.78 26.33
N ILE A 342 -6.28 53.22 26.46
CA ILE A 342 -6.97 54.10 25.51
C ILE A 342 -6.88 55.52 25.97
#